data_6651d77d359f6311721b830bc9f04d39
#
_entry.id   6651d77d359f6311721b830bc9f04d39
#
_cell.length_a   1.000
_cell.length_b   1.000
_cell.length_c   1.000
_cell.angle_alpha   90.00
_cell.angle_beta   90.00
_cell.angle_gamma   90.00
#
_symmetry.space_group_name_H-M   'P 1'
#
loop_
_entity.id
_entity.type
_entity.pdbx_description
1 polymer ?
#
loop_
_entity_poly.entity_id
_entity_poly.type
_entity_poly.pdbx_seq_one_letter_code
_entity_poly.pdbx_strand_id
1 'polypeptide(L)'
;METQTSPALLLGRYRTIELRDTGGFGSVLVCWDVRLQRRVAVKCLPLDAEGDAASVVDEALAEARASSFLTHPNIVTVHDFAVDDRYAYIVMEYVDGVTLAELMARVEGGVLIWCEVAHVLRSVAAALAYAHDNGVLHLDIKPANVMVARDGSVKLADFGMASIASAAGWGGARGGTVGYMPPEQLAGDLVDERTDVFALAAVCYEALTGLRPFAAGTPAASLKLIEKGAPPLSDAEEGLAGPATLAFQTALAPSPSGRMTDPEEFAGEVLPSLGDPDEGRDSIVSLLDDEGSDEEPFDEGAWRALDPPGRRIPWLPDAAARLASAGCTAALAWQCAAPLAGLGPVAVVCLIVAAAVAGAAVPTAACAAGLALTGVACAAAGIAAGLPVQAVLGCAVAA
;
A
#
# COMPACT_ATOMS: atom_id res chain seq x y z
N MET A 1 -30.61 22.01 23.99
CA MET A 1 -30.89 20.70 23.38
C MET A 1 -29.91 20.58 22.23
N GLU A 2 -28.67 20.16 22.57
CA GLU A 2 -27.57 19.99 21.60
C GLU A 2 -27.94 18.77 20.75
N THR A 3 -28.13 18.98 19.47
CA THR A 3 -28.21 17.90 18.48
C THR A 3 -26.86 17.21 18.44
N GLN A 4 -26.70 16.10 19.15
CA GLN A 4 -25.62 15.15 18.94
C GLN A 4 -25.72 14.65 17.50
N THR A 5 -24.89 15.20 16.64
CA THR A 5 -24.66 14.65 15.29
C THR A 5 -24.03 13.29 15.49
N SER A 6 -24.80 12.21 15.32
CA SER A 6 -24.25 10.85 15.31
C SER A 6 -23.11 10.79 14.31
N PRO A 7 -21.95 10.20 14.66
CA PRO A 7 -20.83 10.07 13.75
C PRO A 7 -21.28 9.34 12.48
N ALA A 8 -20.93 9.90 11.32
CA ALA A 8 -21.31 9.31 10.04
C ALA A 8 -20.71 7.90 9.93
N LEU A 9 -21.58 6.90 9.78
CA LEU A 9 -21.18 5.51 9.62
C LEU A 9 -20.64 5.31 8.19
N LEU A 10 -19.49 4.67 8.07
CA LEU A 10 -18.99 4.18 6.79
C LEU A 10 -19.98 3.13 6.27
N LEU A 11 -20.42 3.27 5.01
CA LEU A 11 -21.43 2.40 4.39
C LEU A 11 -22.73 2.28 5.20
N GLY A 12 -23.04 3.25 6.07
CA GLY A 12 -24.23 3.22 6.95
C GLY A 12 -24.21 2.10 8.01
N ARG A 13 -23.07 1.45 8.24
CA ARG A 13 -22.92 0.28 9.11
C ARG A 13 -21.69 0.31 10.01
N TYR A 14 -20.56 0.78 9.49
CA TYR A 14 -19.27 0.65 10.19
C TYR A 14 -18.88 1.97 10.83
N ARG A 15 -18.72 1.98 12.14
CA ARG A 15 -18.22 3.14 12.89
C ARG A 15 -16.70 3.03 12.95
N THR A 16 -15.99 4.01 12.37
CA THR A 16 -14.53 4.07 12.42
C THR A 16 -14.06 4.27 13.86
N ILE A 17 -13.11 3.44 14.28
CA ILE A 17 -12.44 3.50 15.58
C ILE A 17 -11.08 4.19 15.42
N GLU A 18 -10.22 3.64 14.56
CA GLU A 18 -8.88 4.16 14.32
C GLU A 18 -8.46 3.97 12.86
N LEU A 19 -7.46 4.73 12.47
CA LEU A 19 -6.75 4.56 11.20
C LEU A 19 -5.48 3.76 11.50
N ARG A 20 -5.40 2.52 10.99
CA ARG A 20 -4.27 1.61 11.26
C ARG A 20 -3.11 1.81 10.32
N ASP A 21 -3.39 1.96 9.02
CA ASP A 21 -2.36 2.12 8.00
C ASP A 21 -2.82 3.05 6.87
N THR A 22 -1.85 3.76 6.27
CA THR A 22 -2.03 4.57 5.07
C THR A 22 -0.87 4.27 4.12
N GLY A 23 -1.12 3.43 3.13
CA GLY A 23 -0.13 3.03 2.13
C GLY A 23 -0.50 3.46 0.71
N GLY A 24 0.37 3.13 -0.26
CA GLY A 24 0.15 3.39 -1.69
C GLY A 24 -1.10 2.71 -2.27
N PHE A 25 -1.64 1.70 -1.59
CA PHE A 25 -2.83 0.94 -2.00
C PHE A 25 -4.10 1.34 -1.23
N GLY A 26 -4.11 2.46 -0.52
CA GLY A 26 -5.26 2.92 0.24
C GLY A 26 -5.02 2.99 1.75
N SER A 27 -6.08 2.93 2.53
CA SER A 27 -6.03 2.99 3.99
C SER A 27 -6.78 1.82 4.63
N VAL A 28 -6.30 1.36 5.79
CA VAL A 28 -6.96 0.34 6.61
C VAL A 28 -7.52 1.01 7.86
N LEU A 29 -8.81 0.86 8.08
CA LEU A 29 -9.56 1.38 9.22
C LEU A 29 -9.96 0.23 10.13
N VAL A 30 -9.76 0.37 11.43
CA VAL A 30 -10.44 -0.47 12.41
C VAL A 30 -11.81 0.13 12.65
N CYS A 31 -12.85 -0.68 12.51
CA CYS A 31 -14.24 -0.23 12.61
C CYS A 31 -15.04 -1.12 13.56
N TRP A 32 -16.09 -0.54 14.13
CA TRP A 32 -17.13 -1.28 14.86
C TRP A 32 -18.33 -1.52 13.93
N ASP A 33 -18.62 -2.79 13.67
CA ASP A 33 -19.86 -3.16 12.98
C ASP A 33 -21.03 -3.00 13.95
N VAL A 34 -21.84 -1.97 13.77
CA VAL A 34 -22.96 -1.67 14.67
C VAL A 34 -24.09 -2.68 14.58
N ARG A 35 -24.15 -3.51 13.52
CA ARG A 35 -25.17 -4.55 13.36
C ARG A 35 -24.77 -5.86 14.03
N LEU A 36 -23.52 -6.29 13.83
CA LEU A 36 -23.01 -7.55 14.37
C LEU A 36 -22.29 -7.39 15.71
N GLN A 37 -22.12 -6.15 16.18
CA GLN A 37 -21.47 -5.79 17.46
C GLN A 37 -20.07 -6.44 17.60
N ARG A 38 -19.23 -6.25 16.57
CA ARG A 38 -17.85 -6.75 16.55
C ARG A 38 -16.91 -5.76 15.89
N ARG A 39 -15.62 -5.88 16.19
CA ARG A 39 -14.57 -5.19 15.45
C ARG A 39 -14.39 -5.83 14.08
N VAL A 40 -14.10 -5.01 13.08
CA VAL A 40 -13.74 -5.42 11.72
C VAL A 40 -12.61 -4.49 11.22
N ALA A 41 -11.78 -5.00 10.33
CA ALA A 41 -10.89 -4.17 9.54
C ALA A 41 -11.57 -3.82 8.21
N VAL A 42 -11.45 -2.57 7.79
CA VAL A 42 -12.01 -2.10 6.51
C VAL A 42 -10.89 -1.48 5.70
N LYS A 43 -10.53 -2.12 4.61
CA LYS A 43 -9.57 -1.60 3.64
C LYS A 43 -10.30 -0.74 2.62
N CYS A 44 -9.88 0.52 2.50
CA CYS A 44 -10.46 1.53 1.62
C CYS A 44 -9.51 1.74 0.44
N LEU A 45 -9.95 1.37 -0.76
CA LEU A 45 -9.19 1.47 -2.00
C LEU A 45 -9.76 2.63 -2.82
N PRO A 46 -9.02 3.73 -3.07
CA PRO A 46 -9.52 4.83 -3.86
C PRO A 46 -9.76 4.41 -5.32
N LEU A 47 -10.88 4.86 -5.89
CA LEU A 47 -11.20 4.67 -7.30
C LEU A 47 -10.78 5.94 -8.04
N ASP A 48 -9.70 5.86 -8.81
CA ASP A 48 -9.22 7.00 -9.59
C ASP A 48 -10.20 7.36 -10.71
N ALA A 49 -10.57 8.66 -10.78
CA ALA A 49 -11.59 9.17 -11.70
C ALA A 49 -11.13 9.22 -13.17
N GLU A 50 -9.85 8.91 -13.50
CA GLU A 50 -9.28 9.05 -14.85
C GLU A 50 -9.14 7.73 -15.62
N GLY A 51 -9.43 6.57 -14.99
CA GLY A 51 -9.40 5.26 -15.62
C GLY A 51 -10.80 4.70 -15.93
N ASP A 52 -10.86 3.50 -16.55
CA ASP A 52 -12.09 2.74 -16.66
C ASP A 52 -12.48 2.16 -15.27
N ALA A 53 -13.06 3.02 -14.43
CA ALA A 53 -13.45 2.69 -13.06
C ALA A 53 -14.35 1.44 -12.98
N ALA A 54 -15.13 1.14 -14.01
CA ALA A 54 -15.98 -0.04 -14.04
C ALA A 54 -15.15 -1.33 -14.15
N SER A 55 -14.10 -1.35 -14.99
CA SER A 55 -13.21 -2.51 -15.11
C SER A 55 -12.46 -2.78 -13.81
N VAL A 56 -11.97 -1.73 -13.15
CA VAL A 56 -11.28 -1.83 -11.84
C VAL A 56 -12.19 -2.40 -10.75
N VAL A 57 -13.44 -1.93 -10.71
CA VAL A 57 -14.42 -2.43 -9.73
C VAL A 57 -14.77 -3.89 -10.00
N ASP A 58 -14.97 -4.27 -11.27
CA ASP A 58 -15.33 -5.65 -11.63
C ASP A 58 -14.20 -6.64 -11.31
N GLU A 59 -12.95 -6.28 -11.58
CA GLU A 59 -11.79 -7.09 -11.23
C GLU A 59 -11.62 -7.17 -9.70
N ALA A 60 -11.70 -6.04 -8.99
CA ALA A 60 -11.66 -5.99 -7.53
C ALA A 60 -12.77 -6.84 -6.89
N LEU A 61 -13.97 -6.82 -7.48
CA LEU A 61 -15.09 -7.64 -7.01
C LEU A 61 -14.86 -9.12 -7.27
N ALA A 62 -14.35 -9.49 -8.44
CA ALA A 62 -14.05 -10.89 -8.77
C ALA A 62 -13.04 -11.48 -7.79
N GLU A 63 -12.03 -10.73 -7.44
CA GLU A 63 -10.97 -11.12 -6.54
C GLU A 63 -11.41 -11.15 -5.07
N ALA A 64 -12.14 -10.13 -4.61
CA ALA A 64 -12.75 -10.16 -3.28
C ALA A 64 -13.70 -11.37 -3.14
N ARG A 65 -14.39 -11.76 -4.20
CA ARG A 65 -15.19 -12.99 -4.24
C ARG A 65 -14.31 -14.24 -4.10
N ALA A 66 -13.23 -14.36 -4.87
CA ALA A 66 -12.31 -15.49 -4.77
C ALA A 66 -11.76 -15.63 -3.35
N SER A 67 -11.30 -14.52 -2.75
CA SER A 67 -10.78 -14.50 -1.38
C SER A 67 -11.86 -14.78 -0.31
N SER A 68 -13.13 -14.43 -0.56
CA SER A 68 -14.23 -14.66 0.39
C SER A 68 -14.59 -16.13 0.58
N PHE A 69 -14.19 -17.02 -0.34
CA PHE A 69 -14.40 -18.46 -0.21
C PHE A 69 -13.30 -19.14 0.62
N LEU A 70 -12.18 -18.46 0.84
CA LEU A 70 -11.09 -18.99 1.65
C LEU A 70 -11.43 -18.88 3.14
N THR A 71 -11.70 -20.02 3.76
CA THR A 71 -11.95 -20.11 5.21
C THR A 71 -10.94 -21.05 5.84
N HIS A 72 -9.91 -20.46 6.47
CA HIS A 72 -8.80 -21.20 7.07
C HIS A 72 -8.32 -20.47 8.33
N PRO A 73 -7.88 -21.15 9.39
CA PRO A 73 -7.41 -20.51 10.62
C PRO A 73 -6.24 -19.54 10.39
N ASN A 74 -5.39 -19.80 9.40
CA ASN A 74 -4.24 -18.99 9.06
C ASN A 74 -4.49 -18.02 7.88
N ILE A 75 -5.75 -17.77 7.51
CA ILE A 75 -6.13 -16.76 6.50
C ILE A 75 -7.05 -15.74 7.16
N VAL A 76 -6.82 -14.45 6.87
CA VAL A 76 -7.73 -13.38 7.29
C VAL A 76 -9.02 -13.48 6.49
N THR A 77 -10.14 -13.67 7.18
CA THR A 77 -11.44 -13.89 6.55
C THR A 77 -12.01 -12.60 5.98
N VAL A 78 -12.38 -12.58 4.70
CA VAL A 78 -13.13 -11.48 4.08
C VAL A 78 -14.61 -11.65 4.39
N HIS A 79 -15.23 -10.62 4.97
CA HIS A 79 -16.62 -10.66 5.41
C HIS A 79 -17.61 -10.01 4.45
N ASP A 80 -17.17 -8.93 3.76
CA ASP A 80 -18.04 -8.13 2.89
C ASP A 80 -17.21 -7.32 1.90
N PHE A 81 -17.85 -6.93 0.79
CA PHE A 81 -17.28 -6.03 -0.20
C PHE A 81 -18.33 -4.99 -0.59
N ALA A 82 -17.95 -3.73 -0.63
CA ALA A 82 -18.84 -2.65 -1.04
C ALA A 82 -18.08 -1.62 -1.88
N VAL A 83 -18.81 -0.87 -2.67
CA VAL A 83 -18.28 0.20 -3.52
C VAL A 83 -19.16 1.42 -3.40
N ASP A 84 -18.56 2.60 -3.34
CA ASP A 84 -19.23 3.88 -3.53
C ASP A 84 -18.57 4.67 -4.68
N ASP A 85 -18.94 5.91 -4.88
CA ASP A 85 -18.44 6.76 -5.98
C ASP A 85 -16.93 7.06 -5.88
N ARG A 86 -16.28 6.78 -4.76
CA ARG A 86 -14.90 7.17 -4.47
C ARG A 86 -13.99 6.01 -4.07
N TYR A 87 -14.55 4.96 -3.46
CA TYR A 87 -13.78 3.88 -2.86
C TYR A 87 -14.42 2.52 -3.09
N ALA A 88 -13.58 1.51 -3.27
CA ALA A 88 -13.94 0.13 -2.99
C ALA A 88 -13.53 -0.21 -1.54
N TYR A 89 -14.39 -0.94 -0.85
CA TYR A 89 -14.22 -1.31 0.56
C TYR A 89 -14.19 -2.82 0.68
N ILE A 90 -13.13 -3.34 1.29
CA ILE A 90 -13.03 -4.75 1.67
C ILE A 90 -13.17 -4.81 3.18
N VAL A 91 -14.23 -5.43 3.67
CA VAL A 91 -14.48 -5.64 5.10
C VAL A 91 -13.97 -7.02 5.47
N MET A 92 -13.08 -7.08 6.44
CA MET A 92 -12.41 -8.32 6.84
C MET A 92 -12.36 -8.49 8.35
N GLU A 93 -11.96 -9.68 8.77
CA GLU A 93 -11.65 -10.02 10.14
C GLU A 93 -10.67 -9.01 10.75
N TYR A 94 -10.98 -8.52 11.93
CA TYR A 94 -10.02 -7.75 12.73
C TYR A 94 -9.13 -8.72 13.49
N VAL A 95 -7.85 -8.70 13.19
CA VAL A 95 -6.83 -9.44 13.94
C VAL A 95 -6.25 -8.51 15.01
N ASP A 96 -6.46 -8.87 16.28
CA ASP A 96 -5.91 -8.12 17.42
C ASP A 96 -4.43 -8.48 17.58
N GLY A 97 -3.57 -7.69 16.97
CA GLY A 97 -2.14 -7.99 16.92
C GLY A 97 -1.38 -7.00 16.04
N VAL A 98 -0.26 -7.45 15.54
CA VAL A 98 0.67 -6.67 14.71
C VAL A 98 0.98 -7.41 13.41
N THR A 99 1.59 -6.73 12.44
CA THR A 99 2.16 -7.39 11.28
C THR A 99 3.51 -8.03 11.64
N LEU A 100 3.94 -9.04 10.89
CA LEU A 100 5.28 -9.62 11.02
C LEU A 100 6.38 -8.56 10.82
N ALA A 101 6.13 -7.58 9.95
CA ALA A 101 7.04 -6.46 9.76
C ALA A 101 7.19 -5.60 11.03
N GLU A 102 6.08 -5.31 11.71
CA GLU A 102 6.07 -4.60 12.99
C GLU A 102 6.72 -5.44 14.09
N LEU A 103 6.46 -6.75 14.15
CA LEU A 103 7.09 -7.67 15.11
C LEU A 103 8.61 -7.70 14.91
N MET A 104 9.09 -7.87 13.68
CA MET A 104 10.52 -7.85 13.35
C MET A 104 11.16 -6.50 13.72
N ALA A 105 10.46 -5.39 13.51
CA ALA A 105 10.98 -4.07 13.87
C ALA A 105 11.18 -3.86 15.39
N ARG A 106 10.57 -4.69 16.24
CA ARG A 106 10.65 -4.63 17.71
C ARG A 106 11.83 -5.41 18.27
N VAL A 107 12.35 -6.38 17.52
CA VAL A 107 13.49 -7.20 17.94
C VAL A 107 14.81 -6.65 17.42
N GLU A 108 15.89 -6.90 18.16
CA GLU A 108 17.21 -6.42 17.78
C GLU A 108 17.65 -6.98 16.42
N GLY A 109 18.07 -6.09 15.53
CA GLY A 109 18.48 -6.47 14.17
C GLY A 109 17.35 -6.92 13.25
N GLY A 110 16.09 -6.92 13.72
CA GLY A 110 14.95 -7.43 12.94
C GLY A 110 14.94 -8.97 12.80
N VAL A 111 15.69 -9.68 13.65
CA VAL A 111 15.93 -11.13 13.57
C VAL A 111 15.07 -11.86 14.59
N LEU A 112 14.22 -12.77 14.13
CA LEU A 112 13.44 -13.66 14.96
C LEU A 112 14.25 -14.92 15.29
N ILE A 113 14.02 -15.50 16.48
CA ILE A 113 14.63 -16.79 16.80
C ILE A 113 14.02 -17.93 15.96
N TRP A 114 14.76 -19.01 15.79
CA TRP A 114 14.42 -20.07 14.83
C TRP A 114 13.04 -20.67 15.05
N CYS A 115 12.64 -20.97 16.29
CA CYS A 115 11.33 -21.52 16.57
C CYS A 115 10.18 -20.53 16.26
N GLU A 116 10.38 -19.21 16.39
CA GLU A 116 9.40 -18.20 15.98
C GLU A 116 9.21 -18.21 14.46
N VAL A 117 10.32 -18.28 13.70
CA VAL A 117 10.26 -18.43 12.25
C VAL A 117 9.62 -19.76 11.86
N ALA A 118 9.88 -20.85 12.61
CA ALA A 118 9.22 -22.12 12.38
C ALA A 118 7.70 -22.02 12.53
N HIS A 119 7.22 -21.29 13.55
CA HIS A 119 5.79 -21.07 13.77
C HIS A 119 5.15 -20.26 12.63
N VAL A 120 5.80 -19.17 12.21
CA VAL A 120 5.35 -18.34 11.06
C VAL A 120 5.34 -19.16 9.78
N LEU A 121 6.42 -19.88 9.47
CA LEU A 121 6.55 -20.73 8.29
C LEU A 121 5.44 -21.78 8.21
N ARG A 122 5.23 -22.55 9.30
CA ARG A 122 4.17 -23.58 9.39
C ARG A 122 2.80 -22.97 9.08
N SER A 123 2.50 -21.83 9.69
CA SER A 123 1.19 -21.19 9.59
C SER A 123 0.93 -20.63 8.19
N VAL A 124 1.93 -19.95 7.61
CA VAL A 124 1.79 -19.34 6.28
C VAL A 124 1.80 -20.41 5.18
N ALA A 125 2.63 -21.45 5.31
CA ALA A 125 2.64 -22.58 4.37
C ALA A 125 1.28 -23.29 4.30
N ALA A 126 0.66 -23.56 5.45
CA ALA A 126 -0.68 -24.16 5.52
C ALA A 126 -1.76 -23.24 4.89
N ALA A 127 -1.66 -21.92 5.10
CA ALA A 127 -2.54 -20.95 4.47
C ALA A 127 -2.43 -20.97 2.94
N LEU A 128 -1.20 -21.00 2.43
CA LEU A 128 -0.93 -21.02 0.98
C LEU A 128 -1.35 -22.35 0.34
N ALA A 129 -1.03 -23.48 0.95
CA ALA A 129 -1.45 -24.79 0.44
C ALA A 129 -2.97 -24.86 0.33
N TYR A 130 -3.69 -24.41 1.36
CA TYR A 130 -5.15 -24.34 1.30
C TYR A 130 -5.67 -23.43 0.18
N ALA A 131 -5.05 -22.26 -0.02
CA ALA A 131 -5.44 -21.33 -1.08
C ALA A 131 -5.16 -21.92 -2.47
N HIS A 132 -3.99 -22.55 -2.67
CA HIS A 132 -3.60 -23.21 -3.93
C HIS A 132 -4.53 -24.35 -4.28
N ASP A 133 -4.94 -25.18 -3.32
CA ASP A 133 -5.93 -26.25 -3.50
C ASP A 133 -7.30 -25.70 -3.96
N ASN A 134 -7.60 -24.44 -3.63
CA ASN A 134 -8.80 -23.72 -4.08
C ASN A 134 -8.56 -22.87 -5.35
N GLY A 135 -7.41 -23.00 -5.98
CA GLY A 135 -7.06 -22.31 -7.23
C GLY A 135 -6.76 -20.81 -7.06
N VAL A 136 -6.39 -20.37 -5.85
CA VAL A 136 -6.09 -18.97 -5.52
C VAL A 136 -4.61 -18.81 -5.21
N LEU A 137 -3.92 -17.94 -5.95
CA LEU A 137 -2.56 -17.50 -5.67
C LEU A 137 -2.57 -16.21 -4.85
N HIS A 138 -1.55 -16.00 -4.02
CA HIS A 138 -1.45 -14.78 -3.19
C HIS A 138 -0.75 -13.62 -3.91
N LEU A 139 0.42 -13.86 -4.50
CA LEU A 139 1.22 -12.96 -5.35
C LEU A 139 1.77 -11.67 -4.68
N ASP A 140 1.52 -11.43 -3.40
CA ASP A 140 2.09 -10.29 -2.64
C ASP A 140 2.45 -10.70 -1.20
N ILE A 141 3.14 -11.84 -1.05
CA ILE A 141 3.61 -12.29 0.27
C ILE A 141 4.78 -11.43 0.70
N LYS A 142 4.61 -10.80 1.86
CA LYS A 142 5.60 -9.93 2.52
C LYS A 142 5.32 -9.85 4.02
N PRO A 143 6.27 -9.44 4.86
CA PRO A 143 6.04 -9.33 6.30
C PRO A 143 4.86 -8.45 6.70
N ALA A 144 4.53 -7.42 5.92
CA ALA A 144 3.40 -6.53 6.18
C ALA A 144 2.03 -7.20 5.96
N ASN A 145 1.96 -8.30 5.18
CA ASN A 145 0.73 -9.04 4.91
C ASN A 145 0.59 -10.30 5.80
N VAL A 146 1.55 -10.56 6.70
CA VAL A 146 1.47 -11.62 7.70
C VAL A 146 1.09 -10.99 9.03
N MET A 147 -0.11 -11.31 9.53
CA MET A 147 -0.62 -10.82 10.80
C MET A 147 -0.26 -11.81 11.92
N VAL A 148 0.20 -11.29 13.04
CA VAL A 148 0.54 -12.05 14.25
C VAL A 148 -0.33 -11.52 15.37
N ALA A 149 -1.29 -12.32 15.79
CA ALA A 149 -2.24 -11.97 16.83
C ALA A 149 -1.65 -12.10 18.24
N ARG A 150 -2.24 -11.43 19.24
CA ARG A 150 -1.79 -11.49 20.63
C ARG A 150 -1.85 -12.90 21.23
N ASP A 151 -2.71 -13.78 20.73
CA ASP A 151 -2.78 -15.19 21.14
C ASP A 151 -1.72 -16.08 20.44
N GLY A 152 -0.81 -15.47 19.69
CA GLY A 152 0.22 -16.14 18.92
C GLY A 152 -0.28 -16.72 17.60
N SER A 153 -1.55 -16.62 17.23
CA SER A 153 -2.01 -17.11 15.94
C SER A 153 -1.46 -16.25 14.79
N VAL A 154 -1.04 -16.90 13.70
CA VAL A 154 -0.52 -16.24 12.51
C VAL A 154 -1.51 -16.37 11.36
N LYS A 155 -1.83 -15.27 10.71
CA LYS A 155 -2.77 -15.21 9.59
C LYS A 155 -2.20 -14.44 8.41
N LEU A 156 -2.37 -14.98 7.20
CA LEU A 156 -2.02 -14.32 5.97
C LEU A 156 -3.19 -13.45 5.50
N ALA A 157 -2.92 -12.18 5.23
CA ALA A 157 -3.89 -11.17 4.81
C ALA A 157 -3.68 -10.79 3.33
N ASP A 158 -4.66 -10.11 2.75
CA ASP A 158 -4.56 -9.49 1.42
C ASP A 158 -4.36 -10.47 0.26
N PHE A 159 -5.03 -11.63 0.30
CA PHE A 159 -5.11 -12.52 -0.85
C PHE A 159 -5.69 -11.78 -2.06
N GLY A 160 -5.01 -11.93 -3.20
CA GLY A 160 -5.50 -11.49 -4.48
C GLY A 160 -5.40 -9.98 -4.77
N MET A 161 -4.87 -9.17 -3.85
CA MET A 161 -4.73 -7.72 -4.03
C MET A 161 -3.78 -7.31 -5.16
N ALA A 162 -2.94 -8.21 -5.65
CA ALA A 162 -1.99 -7.92 -6.71
C ALA A 162 -2.66 -7.63 -8.07
N SER A 163 -3.77 -8.32 -8.40
CA SER A 163 -4.54 -8.04 -9.61
C SER A 163 -5.33 -6.74 -9.49
N ILE A 164 -5.89 -6.43 -8.32
CA ILE A 164 -6.58 -5.16 -8.08
C ILE A 164 -5.61 -3.98 -8.28
N ALA A 165 -4.43 -4.05 -7.70
CA ALA A 165 -3.41 -3.01 -7.84
C ALA A 165 -2.98 -2.81 -9.30
N SER A 166 -2.88 -3.89 -10.07
CA SER A 166 -2.55 -3.86 -11.50
C SER A 166 -3.67 -3.24 -12.33
N ALA A 167 -4.93 -3.60 -12.08
CA ALA A 167 -6.10 -3.10 -12.78
C ALA A 167 -6.35 -1.61 -12.49
N ALA A 168 -6.13 -1.19 -11.24
CA ALA A 168 -6.23 0.21 -10.83
C ALA A 168 -5.10 1.11 -11.36
N GLY A 169 -4.12 0.56 -12.08
CA GLY A 169 -2.98 1.32 -12.59
C GLY A 169 -1.98 1.76 -11.50
N TRP A 170 -2.07 1.23 -10.30
CA TRP A 170 -1.26 1.63 -9.14
C TRP A 170 0.11 0.97 -9.08
N GLY A 171 0.47 0.16 -10.04
CA GLY A 171 1.75 -0.53 -10.03
C GLY A 171 2.43 -0.59 -11.39
N GLY A 172 3.65 -0.10 -11.47
CA GLY A 172 4.52 -0.23 -12.65
C GLY A 172 5.08 -1.64 -12.86
N ALA A 173 4.83 -2.58 -11.97
CA ALA A 173 5.06 -4.02 -12.12
C ALA A 173 3.88 -4.68 -11.41
N ARG A 174 3.16 -5.53 -12.10
CA ARG A 174 1.95 -6.29 -11.72
C ARG A 174 1.79 -6.56 -10.21
N GLY A 175 1.51 -5.53 -9.40
CA GLY A 175 1.29 -5.55 -7.96
C GLY A 175 2.29 -6.42 -7.18
N GLY A 176 2.92 -5.90 -6.17
CA GLY A 176 3.83 -6.63 -5.30
C GLY A 176 5.01 -5.78 -4.83
N THR A 177 5.70 -6.21 -3.81
CA THR A 177 6.80 -5.47 -3.20
C THR A 177 8.14 -5.95 -3.74
N VAL A 178 8.89 -5.07 -4.42
CA VAL A 178 10.25 -5.37 -4.92
C VAL A 178 11.12 -5.90 -3.76
N GLY A 179 11.77 -7.04 -4.00
CA GLY A 179 12.59 -7.73 -3.00
C GLY A 179 12.01 -9.07 -2.52
N TYR A 180 10.69 -9.29 -2.71
CA TYR A 180 10.04 -10.59 -2.46
C TYR A 180 9.48 -11.21 -3.76
N MET A 181 9.32 -10.41 -4.81
CA MET A 181 8.83 -10.88 -6.11
C MET A 181 9.86 -11.76 -6.83
N PRO A 182 9.46 -12.93 -7.36
CA PRO A 182 10.32 -13.73 -8.22
C PRO A 182 10.43 -13.15 -9.65
N PRO A 183 11.39 -13.65 -10.45
CA PRO A 183 11.67 -13.14 -11.80
C PRO A 183 10.47 -13.14 -12.74
N GLU A 184 9.67 -14.19 -12.74
CA GLU A 184 8.48 -14.33 -13.61
C GLU A 184 7.44 -13.25 -13.31
N GLN A 185 7.26 -12.90 -12.03
CA GLN A 185 6.36 -11.83 -11.63
C GLN A 185 6.90 -10.46 -12.01
N LEU A 186 8.21 -10.22 -11.82
CA LEU A 186 8.88 -8.97 -12.22
C LEU A 186 8.90 -8.78 -13.75
N ALA A 187 9.03 -9.87 -14.52
CA ALA A 187 8.98 -9.85 -15.98
C ALA A 187 7.57 -9.77 -16.54
N GLY A 188 6.57 -10.10 -15.73
CA GLY A 188 5.18 -10.17 -16.15
C GLY A 188 4.86 -11.45 -16.94
N ASP A 189 5.62 -12.51 -16.71
CA ASP A 189 5.38 -13.84 -17.25
C ASP A 189 4.25 -14.56 -16.52
N LEU A 190 3.97 -15.82 -16.92
CA LEU A 190 2.98 -16.66 -16.23
C LEU A 190 3.47 -16.99 -14.82
N VAL A 191 2.56 -16.84 -13.86
CA VAL A 191 2.78 -17.15 -12.44
C VAL A 191 2.00 -18.40 -12.05
N ASP A 192 2.54 -19.18 -11.12
CA ASP A 192 1.93 -20.35 -10.52
C ASP A 192 2.24 -20.40 -9.01
N GLU A 193 1.94 -21.51 -8.34
CA GLU A 193 2.14 -21.72 -6.90
C GLU A 193 3.60 -21.49 -6.46
N ARG A 194 4.56 -21.74 -7.35
CA ARG A 194 6.01 -21.55 -7.11
C ARG A 194 6.39 -20.09 -6.90
N THR A 195 5.58 -19.17 -7.40
CA THR A 195 5.71 -17.73 -7.17
C THR A 195 5.52 -17.40 -5.69
N ASP A 196 4.50 -18.00 -5.07
CA ASP A 196 4.21 -17.80 -3.64
C ASP A 196 5.25 -18.52 -2.75
N VAL A 197 5.73 -19.70 -3.16
CA VAL A 197 6.82 -20.41 -2.44
C VAL A 197 8.11 -19.58 -2.41
N PHE A 198 8.47 -18.94 -3.53
CA PHE A 198 9.62 -18.04 -3.56
C PHE A 198 9.45 -16.86 -2.58
N ALA A 199 8.29 -16.22 -2.59
CA ALA A 199 8.02 -15.07 -1.72
C ALA A 199 7.99 -15.47 -0.23
N LEU A 200 7.40 -16.63 0.12
CA LEU A 200 7.43 -17.21 1.47
C LEU A 200 8.89 -17.45 1.93
N ALA A 201 9.71 -18.06 1.07
CA ALA A 201 11.11 -18.30 1.38
C ALA A 201 11.87 -16.98 1.58
N ALA A 202 11.61 -15.94 0.78
CA ALA A 202 12.24 -14.63 0.95
C ALA A 202 11.83 -13.96 2.28
N VAL A 203 10.57 -14.08 2.72
CA VAL A 203 10.09 -13.60 4.02
C VAL A 203 10.78 -14.34 5.17
N CYS A 204 10.82 -15.68 5.11
CA CYS A 204 11.49 -16.47 6.14
C CYS A 204 13.00 -16.20 6.19
N TYR A 205 13.64 -16.02 5.03
CA TYR A 205 15.04 -15.63 4.96
C TYR A 205 15.29 -14.29 5.67
N GLU A 206 14.47 -13.27 5.41
CA GLU A 206 14.58 -11.98 6.10
C GLU A 206 14.33 -12.11 7.60
N ALA A 207 13.33 -12.88 8.02
CA ALA A 207 13.02 -13.08 9.44
C ALA A 207 14.16 -13.78 10.20
N LEU A 208 14.89 -14.69 9.55
CA LEU A 208 16.06 -15.39 10.11
C LEU A 208 17.32 -14.52 10.16
N THR A 209 17.53 -13.66 9.16
CA THR A 209 18.83 -12.98 8.97
C THR A 209 18.78 -11.47 9.18
N GLY A 210 17.58 -10.89 9.27
CA GLY A 210 17.37 -9.44 9.23
C GLY A 210 17.63 -8.81 7.85
N LEU A 211 17.97 -9.61 6.83
CA LEU A 211 18.37 -9.13 5.51
C LEU A 211 17.40 -9.63 4.42
N ARG A 212 16.86 -8.72 3.63
CA ARG A 212 16.11 -9.11 2.43
C ARG A 212 17.07 -9.56 1.33
N PRO A 213 17.00 -10.82 0.87
CA PRO A 213 18.00 -11.36 -0.04
C PRO A 213 18.08 -10.64 -1.39
N PHE A 214 16.97 -10.06 -1.84
CA PHE A 214 16.85 -9.44 -3.16
C PHE A 214 16.41 -7.98 -3.12
N ALA A 215 16.60 -7.29 -1.98
CA ALA A 215 16.24 -5.89 -1.84
C ALA A 215 17.10 -5.00 -2.77
N ALA A 216 16.43 -4.25 -3.64
CA ALA A 216 17.05 -3.31 -4.54
C ALA A 216 16.13 -2.13 -4.83
N GLY A 217 16.70 -0.98 -5.23
CA GLY A 217 15.93 0.23 -5.52
C GLY A 217 15.07 0.15 -6.80
N THR A 218 15.24 -0.88 -7.64
CA THR A 218 14.48 -1.06 -8.88
C THR A 218 14.26 -2.55 -9.17
N PRO A 219 13.16 -2.89 -9.91
CA PRO A 219 12.90 -4.27 -10.35
C PRO A 219 14.07 -4.89 -11.12
N ALA A 220 14.69 -4.12 -12.02
CA ALA A 220 15.84 -4.60 -12.80
C ALA A 220 17.09 -4.88 -11.94
N ALA A 221 17.28 -4.15 -10.86
CA ALA A 221 18.37 -4.42 -9.91
C ALA A 221 18.06 -5.63 -9.04
N SER A 222 16.80 -5.84 -8.63
CA SER A 222 16.36 -7.03 -7.91
C SER A 222 16.56 -8.30 -8.76
N LEU A 223 16.16 -8.28 -10.05
CA LEU A 223 16.40 -9.38 -10.97
C LEU A 223 17.88 -9.79 -11.03
N LYS A 224 18.81 -8.83 -11.10
CA LYS A 224 20.24 -9.11 -11.08
C LYS A 224 20.73 -9.76 -9.78
N LEU A 225 20.11 -9.45 -8.65
CA LEU A 225 20.41 -10.12 -7.37
C LEU A 225 19.87 -11.55 -7.38
N ILE A 226 18.66 -11.77 -7.88
CA ILE A 226 18.07 -13.10 -7.99
C ILE A 226 18.89 -14.00 -8.93
N GLU A 227 19.36 -13.48 -10.08
CA GLU A 227 20.24 -14.21 -11.01
C GLU A 227 21.57 -14.67 -10.38
N LYS A 228 22.07 -13.93 -9.38
CA LYS A 228 23.26 -14.31 -8.61
C LYS A 228 22.98 -15.39 -7.57
N GLY A 229 21.71 -15.61 -7.24
CA GLY A 229 21.26 -16.46 -6.14
C GLY A 229 21.25 -15.75 -4.80
N ALA A 230 20.40 -16.25 -3.88
CA ALA A 230 20.40 -15.80 -2.49
C ALA A 230 21.72 -16.21 -1.81
N PRO A 231 22.29 -15.37 -0.91
CA PRO A 231 23.40 -15.79 -0.07
C PRO A 231 23.02 -17.06 0.71
N PRO A 232 23.95 -18.02 0.91
CA PRO A 232 23.66 -19.19 1.72
C PRO A 232 23.24 -18.80 3.14
N LEU A 233 22.22 -19.44 3.67
CA LEU A 233 21.75 -19.16 5.03
C LEU A 233 22.83 -19.44 6.07
N SER A 234 23.69 -20.44 5.82
CA SER A 234 24.85 -20.77 6.66
C SER A 234 25.88 -19.64 6.79
N ASP A 235 25.90 -18.68 5.87
CA ASP A 235 26.80 -17.52 5.94
C ASP A 235 26.28 -16.44 6.90
N ALA A 236 24.97 -16.39 7.10
CA ALA A 236 24.29 -15.46 8.00
C ALA A 236 24.00 -16.06 9.38
N GLU A 237 23.70 -17.36 9.43
CA GLU A 237 23.31 -18.10 10.63
C GLU A 237 24.22 -19.32 10.84
N GLU A 238 25.24 -19.20 11.70
CA GLU A 238 26.09 -20.30 12.11
C GLU A 238 25.24 -21.38 12.82
N GLY A 239 25.05 -22.53 12.19
CA GLY A 239 24.27 -23.65 12.75
C GLY A 239 23.07 -24.05 11.87
N LEU A 240 22.59 -23.19 10.99
CA LEU A 240 21.55 -23.51 10.01
C LEU A 240 22.19 -24.10 8.74
N ALA A 241 22.92 -25.18 8.89
CA ALA A 241 23.56 -25.87 7.76
C ALA A 241 22.70 -27.09 7.33
N GLY A 242 22.93 -27.55 6.09
CA GLY A 242 22.36 -28.80 5.60
C GLY A 242 20.99 -28.66 4.92
N PRO A 243 19.96 -29.46 5.33
CA PRO A 243 18.70 -29.54 4.57
C PRO A 243 17.98 -28.21 4.44
N ALA A 244 17.90 -27.39 5.50
CA ALA A 244 17.25 -26.08 5.45
C ALA A 244 17.91 -25.13 4.44
N THR A 245 19.24 -25.04 4.44
CA THR A 245 19.99 -24.20 3.47
C THR A 245 19.70 -24.64 2.04
N LEU A 246 19.64 -25.95 1.78
CA LEU A 246 19.32 -26.46 0.44
C LEU A 246 17.87 -26.15 0.05
N ALA A 247 16.93 -26.31 0.98
CA ALA A 247 15.53 -25.99 0.75
C ALA A 247 15.33 -24.51 0.40
N PHE A 248 15.98 -23.58 1.12
CA PHE A 248 15.98 -22.16 0.79
C PHE A 248 16.61 -21.86 -0.57
N GLN A 249 17.74 -22.49 -0.90
CA GLN A 249 18.36 -22.32 -2.22
C GLN A 249 17.45 -22.82 -3.35
N THR A 250 16.73 -23.92 -3.12
CA THR A 250 15.77 -24.48 -4.07
C THR A 250 14.55 -23.55 -4.21
N ALA A 251 13.95 -23.12 -3.12
CA ALA A 251 12.77 -22.25 -3.15
C ALA A 251 13.07 -20.86 -3.75
N LEU A 252 14.29 -20.33 -3.52
CA LEU A 252 14.76 -19.05 -4.05
C LEU A 252 15.48 -19.16 -5.41
N ALA A 253 15.38 -20.32 -6.09
CA ALA A 253 15.98 -20.50 -7.41
C ALA A 253 15.41 -19.50 -8.43
N PRO A 254 16.24 -18.91 -9.33
CA PRO A 254 15.78 -17.97 -10.35
C PRO A 254 14.72 -18.57 -11.29
N SER A 255 14.88 -19.83 -11.69
CA SER A 255 13.92 -20.51 -12.57
C SER A 255 12.80 -21.18 -11.77
N PRO A 256 11.52 -20.93 -12.10
CA PRO A 256 10.39 -21.62 -11.46
C PRO A 256 10.49 -23.16 -11.54
N SER A 257 11.04 -23.70 -12.64
CA SER A 257 11.20 -25.14 -12.82
C SER A 257 12.15 -25.81 -11.82
N GLY A 258 13.00 -25.04 -11.17
CA GLY A 258 13.92 -25.51 -10.11
C GLY A 258 13.34 -25.42 -8.70
N ARG A 259 12.13 -24.89 -8.52
CA ARG A 259 11.50 -24.69 -7.21
C ARG A 259 10.53 -25.79 -6.84
N MET A 260 10.27 -25.92 -5.55
CA MET A 260 9.15 -26.69 -5.02
C MET A 260 7.83 -26.01 -5.42
N THR A 261 6.81 -26.81 -5.70
CA THR A 261 5.46 -26.31 -6.05
C THR A 261 4.59 -26.15 -4.81
N ASP A 262 4.79 -27.06 -3.83
CA ASP A 262 3.99 -27.12 -2.62
C ASP A 262 4.67 -26.33 -1.48
N PRO A 263 3.99 -25.32 -0.88
CA PRO A 263 4.48 -24.61 0.30
C PRO A 263 4.72 -25.52 1.52
N GLU A 264 3.93 -26.59 1.69
CA GLU A 264 4.10 -27.55 2.79
C GLU A 264 5.32 -28.44 2.57
N GLU A 265 5.68 -28.78 1.32
CA GLU A 265 6.94 -29.45 1.01
C GLU A 265 8.13 -28.58 1.45
N PHE A 266 8.14 -27.29 1.09
CA PHE A 266 9.17 -26.37 1.57
C PHE A 266 9.24 -26.28 3.08
N ALA A 267 8.08 -26.14 3.75
CA ALA A 267 8.03 -26.12 5.21
C ALA A 267 8.55 -27.43 5.83
N GLY A 268 8.18 -28.58 5.26
CA GLY A 268 8.61 -29.90 5.73
C GLY A 268 10.13 -30.11 5.71
N GLU A 269 10.82 -29.52 4.70
CA GLU A 269 12.28 -29.57 4.60
C GLU A 269 12.98 -28.61 5.58
N VAL A 270 12.35 -27.49 5.93
CA VAL A 270 12.96 -26.43 6.75
C VAL A 270 12.68 -26.61 8.25
N LEU A 271 11.43 -26.95 8.63
CA LEU A 271 10.98 -27.02 10.02
C LEU A 271 11.86 -27.89 10.93
N PRO A 272 12.35 -29.06 10.51
CA PRO A 272 13.20 -29.90 11.37
C PRO A 272 14.51 -29.21 11.83
N SER A 273 14.94 -28.18 11.09
CA SER A 273 16.15 -27.43 11.42
C SER A 273 15.91 -26.19 12.28
N LEU A 274 14.64 -25.72 12.38
CA LEU A 274 14.30 -24.48 13.08
C LEU A 274 13.82 -24.69 14.52
N GLY A 275 13.52 -25.93 14.92
CA GLY A 275 13.02 -26.24 16.25
C GLY A 275 11.49 -26.38 16.32
N ASP A 276 10.94 -26.34 17.54
CA ASP A 276 9.50 -26.56 17.77
C ASP A 276 8.69 -25.28 17.46
N PRO A 277 7.78 -25.34 16.49
CA PRO A 277 6.89 -24.19 16.19
C PRO A 277 5.96 -23.81 17.35
N ASP A 278 5.63 -24.71 18.26
CA ASP A 278 4.75 -24.39 19.39
C ASP A 278 5.51 -23.59 20.48
N GLU A 279 6.80 -23.88 20.70
CA GLU A 279 7.68 -23.01 21.50
C GLU A 279 7.81 -21.62 20.86
N GLY A 280 7.88 -21.55 19.53
CA GLY A 280 7.92 -20.29 18.79
C GLY A 280 6.65 -19.45 18.98
N ARG A 281 5.49 -20.09 18.99
CA ARG A 281 4.23 -19.43 19.32
C ARG A 281 4.25 -18.81 20.71
N ASP A 282 4.67 -19.58 21.72
CA ASP A 282 4.70 -19.12 23.12
C ASP A 282 5.71 -17.97 23.29
N SER A 283 6.83 -18.00 22.59
CA SER A 283 7.80 -16.91 22.54
C SER A 283 7.19 -15.62 21.95
N ILE A 284 6.51 -15.73 20.82
CA ILE A 284 5.82 -14.59 20.17
C ILE A 284 4.76 -13.99 21.10
N VAL A 285 3.96 -14.81 21.79
CA VAL A 285 2.99 -14.32 22.79
C VAL A 285 3.70 -13.51 23.87
N SER A 286 4.81 -14.01 24.38
CA SER A 286 5.59 -13.30 25.41
C SER A 286 6.13 -11.96 24.89
N LEU A 287 6.62 -11.90 23.65
CA LEU A 287 7.08 -10.65 23.02
C LEU A 287 5.95 -9.60 22.87
N LEU A 288 4.72 -10.06 22.61
CA LEU A 288 3.57 -9.19 22.45
C LEU A 288 2.94 -8.75 23.78
N ASP A 289 3.07 -9.57 24.84
CA ASP A 289 2.54 -9.26 26.17
C ASP A 289 3.39 -8.24 26.92
N ASP A 290 4.71 -8.23 26.74
CA ASP A 290 5.63 -7.29 27.41
C ASP A 290 5.30 -5.81 27.07
N GLU A 291 4.63 -5.53 25.95
CA GLU A 291 4.17 -4.19 25.56
C GLU A 291 2.74 -3.87 26.00
N GLY A 292 1.95 -4.86 26.40
CA GLY A 292 0.52 -4.70 26.75
C GLY A 292 0.25 -3.93 28.03
N SER A 293 1.28 -3.53 28.79
CA SER A 293 1.13 -2.78 30.04
C SER A 293 0.79 -1.30 29.88
N ASP A 294 0.90 -0.73 28.67
CA ASP A 294 0.65 0.70 28.40
C ASP A 294 -0.64 0.98 27.59
N GLU A 295 -1.34 -0.03 27.10
CA GLU A 295 -2.64 0.18 26.48
C GLU A 295 -3.74 0.31 27.56
N GLU A 296 -4.27 1.52 27.73
CA GLU A 296 -5.46 1.74 28.58
C GLU A 296 -6.61 0.84 28.12
N PRO A 297 -7.37 0.21 29.06
CA PRO A 297 -8.50 -0.64 28.71
C PRO A 297 -9.49 0.16 27.86
N PHE A 298 -9.87 -0.45 26.73
CA PHE A 298 -10.84 0.08 25.80
C PHE A 298 -12.14 0.53 26.53
N ASP A 299 -12.30 1.83 26.73
CA ASP A 299 -13.51 2.41 27.30
C ASP A 299 -14.59 2.53 26.19
N GLU A 300 -15.56 1.62 26.18
CA GLU A 300 -16.71 1.66 25.27
C GLU A 300 -17.49 2.98 25.30
N GLY A 301 -17.30 3.79 26.31
CA GLY A 301 -17.96 5.10 26.51
C GLY A 301 -17.19 6.31 25.98
N ALA A 302 -15.88 6.20 25.76
CA ALA A 302 -14.98 7.32 25.46
C ALA A 302 -14.79 7.61 23.95
N TRP A 303 -15.64 7.11 23.08
CA TRP A 303 -15.51 7.21 21.63
C TRP A 303 -15.53 8.66 21.12
N ARG A 304 -14.40 9.16 20.74
CA ARG A 304 -14.33 10.29 19.80
C ARG A 304 -14.15 9.74 18.40
N ALA A 305 -15.15 9.91 17.56
CA ALA A 305 -15.05 9.59 16.15
C ALA A 305 -13.81 10.28 15.56
N LEU A 306 -12.85 9.49 15.06
CA LEU A 306 -11.73 10.01 14.28
C LEU A 306 -12.26 10.33 12.88
N ASP A 307 -12.75 11.57 12.70
CA ASP A 307 -13.01 12.06 11.35
C ASP A 307 -11.69 12.11 10.55
N PRO A 308 -11.69 11.65 9.29
CA PRO A 308 -10.55 11.86 8.39
C PRO A 308 -10.14 13.34 8.41
N PRO A 309 -8.83 13.69 8.25
CA PRO A 309 -8.36 15.07 8.34
C PRO A 309 -9.16 16.07 7.50
N GLY A 310 -9.66 15.66 6.34
CA GLY A 310 -10.54 16.47 5.48
C GLY A 310 -11.94 16.73 6.04
N ARG A 311 -12.41 15.91 7.02
CA ARG A 311 -13.67 16.16 7.74
C ARG A 311 -13.47 16.93 9.05
N ARG A 312 -12.32 16.74 9.71
CA ARG A 312 -11.95 17.51 10.94
C ARG A 312 -11.74 18.98 10.63
N ILE A 313 -11.26 19.27 9.42
CA ILE A 313 -11.00 20.62 8.95
C ILE A 313 -11.59 20.74 7.55
N PRO A 314 -12.94 20.88 7.42
CA PRO A 314 -13.63 20.85 6.11
C PRO A 314 -13.12 21.91 5.12
N TRP A 315 -12.56 23.01 5.63
CA TRP A 315 -12.00 24.10 4.84
C TRP A 315 -10.53 23.84 4.41
N LEU A 316 -9.83 22.83 4.98
CA LEU A 316 -8.42 22.59 4.70
C LEU A 316 -8.14 22.18 3.25
N PRO A 317 -8.91 21.27 2.61
CA PRO A 317 -8.76 20.98 1.19
C PRO A 317 -9.02 22.22 0.33
N ASP A 318 -10.08 22.99 0.63
CA ASP A 318 -10.41 24.22 -0.08
C ASP A 318 -9.36 25.31 0.15
N ALA A 319 -8.86 25.46 1.36
CA ALA A 319 -7.80 26.40 1.66
C ALA A 319 -6.49 26.04 0.96
N ALA A 320 -6.11 24.75 0.97
CA ALA A 320 -4.92 24.26 0.27
C ALA A 320 -5.04 24.47 -1.24
N ALA A 321 -6.18 24.15 -1.83
CA ALA A 321 -6.47 24.40 -3.25
C ALA A 321 -6.41 25.89 -3.61
N ARG A 322 -6.98 26.75 -2.76
CA ARG A 322 -6.93 28.23 -2.94
C ARG A 322 -5.53 28.78 -2.82
N LEU A 323 -4.72 28.29 -1.87
CA LEU A 323 -3.33 28.69 -1.71
C LEU A 323 -2.46 28.22 -2.88
N ALA A 324 -2.64 26.98 -3.35
CA ALA A 324 -1.95 26.46 -4.52
C ALA A 324 -2.31 27.26 -5.77
N SER A 325 -3.61 27.54 -5.98
CA SER A 325 -4.09 28.35 -7.10
C SER A 325 -3.58 29.79 -7.04
N ALA A 326 -3.56 30.41 -5.84
CA ALA A 326 -2.97 31.74 -5.65
C ALA A 326 -1.47 31.76 -5.95
N GLY A 327 -0.74 30.72 -5.54
CA GLY A 327 0.70 30.57 -5.84
C GLY A 327 0.99 30.43 -7.33
N CYS A 328 0.23 29.59 -8.02
CA CYS A 328 0.36 29.41 -9.47
C CYS A 328 0.04 30.69 -10.24
N THR A 329 -1.04 31.39 -9.90
CA THR A 329 -1.41 32.65 -10.57
C THR A 329 -0.43 33.78 -10.30
N ALA A 330 0.15 33.86 -9.07
CA ALA A 330 1.21 34.77 -8.74
C ALA A 330 2.49 34.52 -9.54
N ALA A 331 2.89 33.23 -9.68
CA ALA A 331 4.06 32.85 -10.46
C ALA A 331 3.89 33.15 -11.96
N LEU A 332 2.71 32.89 -12.52
CA LEU A 332 2.38 33.25 -13.90
C LEU A 332 2.39 34.77 -14.12
N ALA A 333 1.80 35.54 -13.19
CA ALA A 333 1.82 37.00 -13.25
C ALA A 333 3.25 37.56 -13.16
N TRP A 334 4.12 36.95 -12.35
CA TRP A 334 5.54 37.32 -12.30
C TRP A 334 6.25 37.08 -13.63
N GLN A 335 6.05 35.88 -14.23
CA GLN A 335 6.65 35.57 -15.53
C GLN A 335 6.14 36.48 -16.65
N CYS A 336 4.85 36.86 -16.65
CA CYS A 336 4.26 37.76 -17.61
C CYS A 336 4.69 39.23 -17.41
N ALA A 337 5.02 39.62 -16.17
CA ALA A 337 5.46 40.98 -15.85
C ALA A 337 6.95 41.21 -16.20
N ALA A 338 7.77 40.16 -16.25
CA ALA A 338 9.20 40.25 -16.55
C ALA A 338 9.52 40.94 -17.91
N PRO A 339 8.78 40.70 -19.03
CA PRO A 339 9.01 41.38 -20.31
C PRO A 339 8.43 42.79 -20.36
N LEU A 340 7.62 43.24 -19.39
CA LEU A 340 7.00 44.58 -19.37
C LEU A 340 7.91 45.60 -18.66
N ALA A 341 9.13 45.74 -19.14
CA ALA A 341 10.19 46.58 -18.54
C ALA A 341 9.86 48.09 -18.45
N GLY A 342 8.66 48.52 -18.85
CA GLY A 342 8.19 49.90 -18.75
C GLY A 342 7.28 50.20 -17.54
N LEU A 343 6.86 49.19 -16.79
CA LEU A 343 6.03 49.38 -15.60
C LEU A 343 6.93 49.59 -14.35
N GLY A 344 6.62 50.61 -13.58
CA GLY A 344 7.34 50.83 -12.31
C GLY A 344 7.14 49.65 -11.32
N PRO A 345 8.08 49.40 -10.40
CA PRO A 345 8.07 48.23 -9.52
C PRO A 345 6.78 48.10 -8.67
N VAL A 346 6.14 49.21 -8.34
CA VAL A 346 4.88 49.23 -7.61
C VAL A 346 3.73 48.65 -8.44
N ALA A 347 3.66 48.95 -9.72
CA ALA A 347 2.62 48.47 -10.62
C ALA A 347 2.73 46.94 -10.82
N VAL A 348 3.95 46.41 -10.92
CA VAL A 348 4.24 44.96 -11.01
C VAL A 348 3.79 44.22 -9.74
N VAL A 349 4.11 44.75 -8.57
CA VAL A 349 3.69 44.18 -7.29
C VAL A 349 2.16 44.19 -7.15
N CYS A 350 1.49 45.27 -7.52
CA CYS A 350 0.03 45.34 -7.50
C CYS A 350 -0.62 44.31 -8.42
N LEU A 351 -0.05 44.05 -9.58
CA LEU A 351 -0.57 43.08 -10.55
C LEU A 351 -0.43 41.65 -10.05
N ILE A 352 0.70 41.31 -9.42
CA ILE A 352 0.94 40.00 -8.81
C ILE A 352 -0.01 39.76 -7.63
N VAL A 353 -0.21 40.75 -6.77
CA VAL A 353 -1.13 40.65 -5.63
C VAL A 353 -2.57 40.50 -6.11
N ALA A 354 -3.00 41.26 -7.13
CA ALA A 354 -4.33 41.14 -7.71
C ALA A 354 -4.57 39.76 -8.32
N ALA A 355 -3.58 39.18 -9.02
CA ALA A 355 -3.65 37.85 -9.59
C ALA A 355 -3.73 36.76 -8.51
N ALA A 356 -2.95 36.86 -7.41
CA ALA A 356 -2.99 35.95 -6.28
C ALA A 356 -4.36 35.97 -5.58
N VAL A 357 -4.93 37.15 -5.36
CA VAL A 357 -6.27 37.31 -4.74
C VAL A 357 -7.36 36.73 -5.63
N ALA A 358 -7.31 36.97 -6.94
CA ALA A 358 -8.26 36.38 -7.89
C ALA A 358 -8.18 34.84 -7.93
N GLY A 359 -6.95 34.28 -7.89
CA GLY A 359 -6.72 32.82 -7.82
C GLY A 359 -7.25 32.17 -6.54
N ALA A 360 -7.13 32.87 -5.42
CA ALA A 360 -7.69 32.39 -4.14
C ALA A 360 -9.22 32.45 -4.09
N ALA A 361 -9.82 33.42 -4.77
CA ALA A 361 -11.26 33.64 -4.74
C ALA A 361 -12.05 32.60 -5.56
N VAL A 362 -11.55 32.23 -6.77
CA VAL A 362 -12.23 31.29 -7.69
C VAL A 362 -11.19 30.38 -8.36
N PRO A 363 -10.84 29.24 -7.74
CA PRO A 363 -9.78 28.35 -8.23
C PRO A 363 -9.96 27.87 -9.68
N THR A 364 -11.18 27.53 -10.07
CA THR A 364 -11.50 27.04 -11.41
C THR A 364 -11.41 28.14 -12.49
N ALA A 365 -11.79 29.37 -12.17
CA ALA A 365 -11.67 30.49 -13.06
C ALA A 365 -10.22 31.02 -13.17
N ALA A 366 -9.39 30.76 -12.14
CA ALA A 366 -7.98 31.16 -12.12
C ALA A 366 -7.14 30.39 -13.14
N CYS A 367 -7.41 29.10 -13.35
CA CYS A 367 -6.75 28.29 -14.38
C CYS A 367 -7.09 28.81 -15.79
N ALA A 368 -8.37 29.11 -16.05
CA ALA A 368 -8.81 29.68 -17.34
C ALA A 368 -8.25 31.09 -17.58
N ALA A 369 -8.23 31.94 -16.54
CA ALA A 369 -7.66 33.28 -16.62
C ALA A 369 -6.12 33.25 -16.78
N GLY A 370 -5.44 32.28 -16.12
CA GLY A 370 -4.00 32.08 -16.28
C GLY A 370 -3.60 31.64 -17.67
N LEU A 371 -4.36 30.73 -18.30
CA LEU A 371 -4.16 30.30 -19.67
C LEU A 371 -4.42 31.46 -20.67
N ALA A 372 -5.48 32.25 -20.44
CA ALA A 372 -5.77 33.40 -21.27
C ALA A 372 -4.68 34.49 -21.16
N LEU A 373 -4.16 34.75 -19.96
CA LEU A 373 -3.08 35.70 -19.71
C LEU A 373 -1.75 35.25 -20.34
N THR A 374 -1.42 33.94 -20.25
CA THR A 374 -0.24 33.37 -20.92
C THR A 374 -0.36 33.44 -22.43
N GLY A 375 -1.54 33.17 -23.00
CA GLY A 375 -1.80 33.32 -24.42
C GLY A 375 -1.60 34.76 -24.90
N VAL A 376 -2.15 35.76 -24.17
CA VAL A 376 -1.98 37.19 -24.48
C VAL A 376 -0.52 37.63 -24.33
N ALA A 377 0.20 37.16 -23.31
CA ALA A 377 1.62 37.49 -23.10
C ALA A 377 2.53 36.89 -24.18
N CYS A 378 2.27 35.64 -24.61
CA CYS A 378 2.96 35.02 -25.73
C CYS A 378 2.69 35.73 -27.04
N ALA A 379 1.42 36.18 -27.28
CA ALA A 379 1.05 36.96 -28.46
C ALA A 379 1.77 38.32 -28.44
N ALA A 380 1.80 39.03 -27.33
CA ALA A 380 2.49 40.32 -27.20
C ALA A 380 4.01 40.21 -27.40
N ALA A 381 4.64 39.15 -26.82
CA ALA A 381 6.06 38.87 -27.01
C ALA A 381 6.40 38.48 -28.45
N GLY A 382 5.53 37.70 -29.11
CA GLY A 382 5.69 37.33 -30.52
C GLY A 382 5.60 38.54 -31.47
N ILE A 383 4.68 39.48 -31.20
CA ILE A 383 4.55 40.75 -31.96
C ILE A 383 5.78 41.61 -31.73
N ALA A 384 6.28 41.72 -30.51
CA ALA A 384 7.49 42.50 -30.19
C ALA A 384 8.75 41.91 -30.84
N ALA A 385 8.79 40.57 -31.08
CA ALA A 385 9.87 39.87 -31.77
C ALA A 385 9.77 39.88 -33.30
N GLY A 386 8.74 40.52 -33.86
CA GLY A 386 8.56 40.66 -35.34
C GLY A 386 8.11 39.36 -36.03
N LEU A 387 7.51 38.43 -35.32
CA LEU A 387 6.97 37.19 -35.89
C LEU A 387 5.65 37.47 -36.65
N PRO A 388 5.37 36.75 -37.75
CA PRO A 388 4.15 36.95 -38.51
C PRO A 388 2.91 36.56 -37.64
N VAL A 389 1.89 37.40 -37.70
CA VAL A 389 0.66 37.32 -36.88
C VAL A 389 0.01 35.95 -36.91
N GLN A 390 0.11 35.21 -38.01
CA GLN A 390 -0.42 33.84 -38.14
C GLN A 390 0.32 32.82 -37.28
N ALA A 391 1.64 32.97 -37.06
CA ALA A 391 2.40 32.10 -36.18
C ALA A 391 2.10 32.36 -34.69
N VAL A 392 1.84 33.65 -34.36
CA VAL A 392 1.48 34.08 -33.01
C VAL A 392 0.08 33.59 -32.59
N LEU A 393 -0.89 33.63 -33.53
CA LEU A 393 -2.24 33.11 -33.31
C LEU A 393 -2.26 31.58 -33.17
N GLY A 394 -1.40 30.86 -33.91
CA GLY A 394 -1.27 29.40 -33.80
C GLY A 394 -0.76 28.94 -32.43
N CYS A 395 0.20 29.65 -31.84
CA CYS A 395 0.69 29.36 -30.49
C CYS A 395 -0.32 29.71 -29.40
N ALA A 396 -1.14 30.74 -29.58
CA ALA A 396 -2.16 31.12 -28.59
C ALA A 396 -3.39 30.19 -28.57
N VAL A 397 -3.62 29.42 -29.64
CA VAL A 397 -4.70 28.40 -29.72
C VAL A 397 -4.23 27.03 -29.27
N ALA A 398 -2.91 26.76 -29.25
CA ALA A 398 -2.31 25.48 -28.85
C ALA A 398 -1.91 25.46 -27.37
N ALA A 399 -1.97 26.59 -26.63
CA ALA A 399 -1.78 26.71 -25.19
C ALA A 399 -3.14 26.76 -24.45
#